data_aa8af1e2568a7ee8a792950190c99087
#
_entry.id   aa8af1e2568a7ee8a792950190c99087
#
_cell.length_a   1.000
_cell.length_b   1.000
_cell.length_c   1.000
_cell.angle_alpha   90.00
_cell.angle_beta   90.00
_cell.angle_gamma   90.00
#
_symmetry.space_group_name_H-M   'P 1'
#
loop_
_entity.id
_entity.type
_entity.pdbx_description
1 polymer ?
#
loop_
_entity_poly.entity_id
_entity_poly.type
_entity_poly.pdbx_seq_one_letter_code
_entity_poly.pdbx_strand_id
1 'polypeptide(L)'
;MKTVTIKDLGQYEGQDVTLKGWVHNTRNIGKIWFLIFRDGTGLLQGVVVKGESTAETFEMEQELNQEDSVILTGTVRKEPRSVGGYELGIKEIKVVNHVTEEFPISPKEHGADFLMSNRHLWLRSKRQNAIMRVRHQIVKAI
;
A
#
# COMPACT_ATOMS: atom_id res chain seq x y z
N MET A 1 6.83 -5.14 18.85
CA MET A 1 6.16 -5.56 17.61
C MET A 1 7.20 -5.70 16.50
N LYS A 2 7.13 -6.72 15.65
CA LYS A 2 8.15 -6.98 14.63
C LYS A 2 7.86 -6.18 13.36
N THR A 3 8.87 -5.52 12.80
CA THR A 3 8.76 -4.89 11.47
C THR A 3 8.99 -5.95 10.41
N VAL A 4 8.05 -6.08 9.47
CA VAL A 4 8.06 -7.09 8.41
C VAL A 4 7.82 -6.44 7.04
N THR A 5 8.02 -7.19 5.95
CA THR A 5 7.67 -6.79 4.60
C THR A 5 6.38 -7.47 4.13
N ILE A 6 5.71 -6.90 3.13
CA ILE A 6 4.48 -7.50 2.56
C ILE A 6 4.74 -8.93 2.07
N LYS A 7 5.88 -9.17 1.47
CA LYS A 7 6.27 -10.50 0.96
C LYS A 7 6.29 -11.59 2.05
N ASP A 8 6.61 -11.21 3.28
CA ASP A 8 6.81 -12.15 4.38
C ASP A 8 5.57 -12.34 5.25
N LEU A 9 4.45 -11.63 4.97
CA LEU A 9 3.24 -11.61 5.80
C LEU A 9 2.66 -12.99 6.08
N GLY A 10 2.75 -13.93 5.14
CA GLY A 10 2.27 -15.29 5.34
C GLY A 10 2.90 -16.06 6.50
N GLN A 11 4.06 -15.60 6.99
CA GLN A 11 4.73 -16.19 8.16
C GLN A 11 4.19 -15.64 9.50
N TYR A 12 3.34 -14.62 9.45
CA TYR A 12 2.84 -13.87 10.62
C TYR A 12 1.32 -13.88 10.72
N GLU A 13 0.64 -14.85 10.11
CA GLU A 13 -0.82 -15.00 10.21
C GLU A 13 -1.26 -15.00 11.68
N GLY A 14 -2.28 -14.20 12.01
CA GLY A 14 -2.82 -14.03 13.37
C GLY A 14 -1.95 -13.18 14.31
N GLN A 15 -0.81 -12.70 13.88
CA GLN A 15 0.11 -11.92 14.71
C GLN A 15 0.03 -10.43 14.40
N ASP A 16 0.37 -9.62 15.39
CA ASP A 16 0.53 -8.18 15.22
C ASP A 16 1.90 -7.85 14.66
N VAL A 17 1.91 -7.08 13.58
CA VAL A 17 3.12 -6.67 12.88
C VAL A 17 3.15 -5.16 12.62
N THR A 18 4.33 -4.65 12.31
CA THR A 18 4.55 -3.28 11.83
C THR A 18 5.02 -3.33 10.38
N LEU A 19 4.41 -2.52 9.53
CA LEU A 19 4.79 -2.32 8.13
C LEU A 19 5.17 -0.85 7.89
N LYS A 20 6.14 -0.61 7.02
CA LYS A 20 6.58 0.73 6.63
C LYS A 20 6.52 0.87 5.12
N GLY A 21 5.89 1.92 4.62
CA GLY A 21 5.74 2.14 3.17
C GLY A 21 4.86 3.33 2.85
N TRP A 22 4.10 3.22 1.79
CA TRP A 22 3.36 4.33 1.19
C TRP A 22 1.90 3.98 0.94
N VAL A 23 1.04 4.99 1.07
CA VAL A 23 -0.35 4.94 0.68
C VAL A 23 -0.42 4.86 -0.86
N HIS A 24 -1.04 3.82 -1.38
CA HIS A 24 -1.28 3.68 -2.81
C HIS A 24 -2.67 4.19 -3.20
N ASN A 25 -3.68 3.90 -2.38
CA ASN A 25 -5.06 4.37 -2.55
C ASN A 25 -5.87 4.13 -1.27
N THR A 26 -6.93 4.90 -1.08
CA THR A 26 -7.91 4.70 -0.02
C THR A 26 -9.32 4.54 -0.60
N ARG A 27 -10.20 3.83 0.11
CA ARG A 27 -11.61 3.65 -0.27
C ARG A 27 -12.47 3.51 0.98
N ASN A 28 -13.48 4.37 1.13
CA ASN A 28 -14.39 4.36 2.25
C ASN A 28 -15.72 3.65 1.92
N ILE A 29 -16.24 2.86 2.87
CA ILE A 29 -17.55 2.23 2.83
C ILE A 29 -18.24 2.43 4.20
N GLY A 30 -18.34 3.67 4.65
CA GLY A 30 -19.03 4.06 5.89
C GLY A 30 -18.30 3.69 7.18
N LYS A 31 -18.60 2.55 7.80
CA LYS A 31 -17.98 2.11 9.06
C LYS A 31 -16.63 1.40 8.87
N ILE A 32 -16.25 1.15 7.64
CA ILE A 32 -15.01 0.46 7.25
C ILE A 32 -14.39 1.24 6.11
N TRP A 33 -13.10 1.43 6.17
CA TRP A 33 -12.36 1.92 5.00
C TRP A 33 -11.13 1.05 4.74
N PHE A 34 -10.73 1.04 3.48
CA PHE A 34 -9.64 0.22 2.98
C PHE A 34 -8.49 1.11 2.57
N LEU A 35 -7.31 0.72 2.97
CA LEU A 35 -6.05 1.30 2.56
C LEU A 35 -5.31 0.31 1.67
N ILE A 36 -5.06 0.67 0.42
CA ILE A 36 -4.09 -0.06 -0.38
C ILE A 36 -2.71 0.52 -0.07
N PHE A 37 -1.91 -0.31 0.54
CA PHE A 37 -0.58 0.01 1.02
C PHE A 37 0.48 -0.64 0.13
N ARG A 38 1.60 0.00 -0.03
CA ARG A 38 2.72 -0.50 -0.82
C ARG A 38 4.03 -0.37 -0.05
N ASP A 39 4.81 -1.43 -0.08
CA ASP A 39 6.24 -1.37 0.23
C ASP A 39 7.08 -1.74 -1.01
N GLY A 40 8.40 -1.91 -0.87
CA GLY A 40 9.27 -2.31 -1.98
C GLY A 40 9.02 -3.75 -2.48
N THR A 41 8.23 -4.56 -1.78
CA THR A 41 8.01 -5.99 -2.07
C THR A 41 6.65 -6.29 -2.66
N GLY A 42 5.63 -5.46 -2.44
CA GLY A 42 4.27 -5.71 -2.94
C GLY A 42 3.24 -4.66 -2.59
N LEU A 43 1.98 -5.03 -2.84
CA LEU A 43 0.78 -4.31 -2.46
C LEU A 43 0.01 -5.12 -1.41
N LEU A 44 -0.59 -4.45 -0.45
CA LEU A 44 -1.38 -5.05 0.63
C LEU A 44 -2.67 -4.27 0.81
N GLN A 45 -3.78 -4.96 1.05
CA GLN A 45 -4.99 -4.36 1.55
C GLN A 45 -4.94 -4.27 3.07
N GLY A 46 -5.06 -3.05 3.59
CA GLY A 46 -5.33 -2.80 5.00
C GLY A 46 -6.80 -2.48 5.21
N VAL A 47 -7.35 -2.93 6.31
CA VAL A 47 -8.75 -2.72 6.71
C VAL A 47 -8.79 -1.96 8.02
N VAL A 48 -9.44 -0.81 8.00
CA VAL A 48 -9.69 0.00 9.21
C VAL A 48 -11.16 -0.09 9.55
N VAL A 49 -11.46 -0.59 10.74
CA VAL A 49 -12.83 -0.79 11.22
C VAL A 49 -13.08 0.13 12.41
N LYS A 50 -14.21 0.85 12.37
CA LYS A 50 -14.63 1.70 13.51
C LYS A 50 -14.81 0.85 14.77
N GLY A 51 -14.04 1.17 15.81
CA GLY A 51 -14.04 0.47 17.10
C GLY A 51 -13.01 -0.63 17.26
N GLU A 52 -12.36 -1.11 16.17
CA GLU A 52 -11.20 -2.00 16.24
C GLU A 52 -9.88 -1.23 16.10
N SER A 53 -9.91 -0.12 15.37
CA SER A 53 -8.80 0.83 15.22
C SER A 53 -8.92 1.98 16.23
N THR A 54 -7.82 2.70 16.47
CA THR A 54 -7.88 3.94 17.26
C THR A 54 -8.78 4.97 16.59
N ALA A 55 -9.41 5.86 17.38
CA ALA A 55 -10.28 6.91 16.84
C ALA A 55 -9.52 7.80 15.84
N GLU A 56 -8.29 8.20 16.18
CA GLU A 56 -7.40 8.96 15.31
C GLU A 56 -7.15 8.26 13.98
N THR A 57 -6.84 6.96 14.00
CA THR A 57 -6.63 6.16 12.79
C THR A 57 -7.88 6.09 11.92
N PHE A 58 -9.07 5.98 12.53
CA PHE A 58 -10.31 5.92 11.77
C PHE A 58 -10.63 7.26 11.06
N GLU A 59 -10.37 8.37 11.72
CA GLU A 59 -10.60 9.73 11.19
C GLU A 59 -9.56 10.15 10.12
N MET A 60 -8.39 9.52 10.13
CA MET A 60 -7.25 9.82 9.24
C MET A 60 -7.51 9.58 7.75
N GLU A 61 -8.59 8.86 7.41
CA GLU A 61 -8.94 8.53 6.01
C GLU A 61 -9.05 9.76 5.11
N GLN A 62 -9.58 10.88 5.63
CA GLN A 62 -9.75 12.13 4.89
C GLN A 62 -8.46 12.94 4.75
N GLU A 63 -7.47 12.65 5.57
CA GLU A 63 -6.19 13.35 5.61
C GLU A 63 -5.10 12.66 4.77
N LEU A 64 -5.27 11.35 4.51
CA LEU A 64 -4.29 10.56 3.78
C LEU A 64 -4.37 10.79 2.28
N ASN A 65 -3.23 11.15 1.71
CA ASN A 65 -3.05 11.33 0.28
C ASN A 65 -2.29 10.16 -0.34
N GLN A 66 -2.47 9.97 -1.64
CA GLN A 66 -1.67 9.01 -2.40
C GLN A 66 -0.18 9.36 -2.29
N GLU A 67 0.66 8.36 -2.01
CA GLU A 67 2.12 8.45 -1.79
C GLU A 67 2.53 9.05 -0.43
N ASP A 68 1.60 9.33 0.48
CA ASP A 68 1.98 9.61 1.88
C ASP A 68 2.79 8.44 2.44
N SER A 69 3.87 8.73 3.17
CA SER A 69 4.66 7.70 3.84
C SER A 69 4.10 7.41 5.22
N VAL A 70 3.83 6.14 5.49
CA VAL A 70 3.15 5.71 6.71
C VAL A 70 3.80 4.49 7.36
N ILE A 71 3.59 4.37 8.66
CA ILE A 71 3.86 3.16 9.44
C ILE A 71 2.50 2.60 9.85
N LEU A 72 2.25 1.35 9.48
CA LEU A 72 1.03 0.63 9.84
C LEU A 72 1.32 -0.38 10.93
N THR A 73 0.44 -0.47 11.89
CA THR A 73 0.45 -1.50 12.92
C THR A 73 -0.89 -2.23 12.91
N GLY A 74 -0.87 -3.55 12.90
CA GLY A 74 -2.10 -4.32 12.84
C GLY A 74 -1.89 -5.82 12.83
N THR A 75 -2.99 -6.56 12.80
CA THR A 75 -3.01 -8.03 12.81
C THR A 75 -3.10 -8.57 11.39
N VAL A 76 -2.23 -9.51 11.03
CA VAL A 76 -2.25 -10.20 9.73
C VAL A 76 -3.43 -11.16 9.69
N ARG A 77 -4.28 -11.04 8.67
CA ARG A 77 -5.44 -11.91 8.43
C ARG A 77 -5.32 -12.59 7.07
N LYS A 78 -5.73 -13.85 7.01
CA LYS A 78 -5.84 -14.55 5.72
C LYS A 78 -7.10 -14.09 5.00
N GLU A 79 -6.97 -13.57 3.78
CA GLU A 79 -8.07 -13.16 2.93
C GLU A 79 -7.76 -13.53 1.46
N PRO A 80 -8.29 -14.67 0.97
CA PRO A 80 -7.98 -15.17 -0.37
C PRO A 80 -8.34 -14.22 -1.52
N ARG A 81 -9.25 -13.26 -1.27
CA ARG A 81 -9.68 -12.27 -2.28
C ARG A 81 -8.73 -11.08 -2.35
N SER A 82 -7.93 -10.88 -1.31
CA SER A 82 -6.94 -9.80 -1.28
C SER A 82 -5.70 -10.14 -2.08
N VAL A 83 -5.02 -9.12 -2.58
CA VAL A 83 -3.75 -9.27 -3.30
C VAL A 83 -2.73 -9.96 -2.39
N GLY A 84 -2.19 -11.08 -2.83
CA GLY A 84 -1.24 -11.88 -2.03
C GLY A 84 -1.89 -12.82 -1.02
N GLY A 85 -3.23 -12.88 -0.92
CA GLY A 85 -3.96 -13.81 -0.05
C GLY A 85 -4.02 -13.41 1.42
N TYR A 86 -3.53 -12.22 1.76
CA TYR A 86 -3.52 -11.68 3.13
C TYR A 86 -3.97 -10.23 3.14
N GLU A 87 -4.49 -9.80 4.29
CA GLU A 87 -4.81 -8.41 4.60
C GLU A 87 -4.30 -8.03 5.99
N LEU A 88 -4.22 -6.75 6.26
CA LEU A 88 -3.88 -6.23 7.58
C LEU A 88 -5.12 -5.60 8.22
N GLY A 89 -5.59 -6.16 9.34
CA GLY A 89 -6.53 -5.46 10.22
C GLY A 89 -5.78 -4.34 10.95
N ILE A 90 -5.91 -3.11 10.44
CA ILE A 90 -5.13 -1.97 10.93
C ILE A 90 -5.66 -1.52 12.29
N LYS A 91 -4.77 -1.44 13.27
CA LYS A 91 -5.04 -0.90 14.61
C LYS A 91 -4.62 0.56 14.71
N GLU A 92 -3.47 0.89 14.13
CA GLU A 92 -2.87 2.22 14.20
C GLU A 92 -2.16 2.56 12.89
N ILE A 93 -2.30 3.81 12.47
CA ILE A 93 -1.55 4.43 11.37
C ILE A 93 -0.77 5.61 11.95
N LYS A 94 0.53 5.64 11.67
CA LYS A 94 1.38 6.80 11.95
C LYS A 94 1.86 7.39 10.64
N VAL A 95 1.48 8.61 10.34
CA VAL A 95 2.01 9.34 9.18
C VAL A 95 3.43 9.80 9.49
N VAL A 96 4.35 9.48 8.60
CA VAL A 96 5.76 9.90 8.69
C VAL A 96 5.96 11.20 7.92
N ASN A 97 5.35 11.29 6.72
CA ASN A 97 5.39 12.49 5.90
C ASN A 97 4.19 12.53 4.95
N HIS A 98 3.57 13.69 4.83
CA HIS A 98 2.56 13.98 3.83
C HIS A 98 3.19 14.46 2.53
N VAL A 99 2.60 14.12 1.40
CA VAL A 99 2.95 14.71 0.11
C VAL A 99 2.53 16.18 0.07
N THR A 100 3.32 17.01 -0.57
CA THR A 100 3.07 18.46 -0.70
C THR A 100 2.25 18.80 -1.94
N GLU A 101 2.21 17.88 -2.92
CA GLU A 101 1.50 18.05 -4.19
C GLU A 101 0.76 16.77 -4.56
N GLU A 102 -0.35 16.89 -5.30
CA GLU A 102 -1.10 15.73 -5.78
C GLU A 102 -0.24 14.86 -6.69
N PHE A 103 -0.20 13.55 -6.39
CA PHE A 103 0.56 12.60 -7.20
C PHE A 103 -0.17 12.33 -8.52
N PRO A 104 0.47 12.57 -9.69
CA PRO A 104 -0.25 12.60 -10.98
C PRO A 104 -0.68 11.22 -11.49
N ILE A 105 -0.01 10.14 -11.07
CA ILE A 105 -0.32 8.77 -11.53
C ILE A 105 -1.31 8.12 -10.56
N SER A 106 -2.58 8.09 -10.94
CA SER A 106 -3.65 7.41 -10.19
C SER A 106 -3.71 5.91 -10.52
N PRO A 107 -4.49 5.10 -9.77
CA PRO A 107 -4.66 3.66 -10.03
C PRO A 107 -5.30 3.30 -11.37
N LYS A 108 -5.95 4.25 -12.08
CA LYS A 108 -6.52 4.04 -13.42
C LYS A 108 -5.44 3.90 -14.49
N GLU A 109 -5.84 3.39 -15.66
CA GLU A 109 -4.93 3.34 -16.81
C GLU A 109 -4.65 4.74 -17.35
N HIS A 110 -3.39 4.98 -17.73
CA HIS A 110 -2.90 6.20 -18.32
C HIS A 110 -2.32 5.93 -19.71
N GLY A 111 -2.54 6.83 -20.66
CA GLY A 111 -1.98 6.76 -22.01
C GLY A 111 -0.46 6.92 -22.02
N ALA A 112 0.16 6.51 -23.16
CA ALA A 112 1.62 6.53 -23.30
C ALA A 112 2.19 7.95 -23.18
N ASP A 113 1.54 8.95 -23.76
CA ASP A 113 2.01 10.35 -23.72
C ASP A 113 2.03 10.91 -22.32
N PHE A 114 0.98 10.63 -21.53
CA PHE A 114 0.92 11.01 -20.13
C PHE A 114 2.04 10.37 -19.31
N LEU A 115 2.27 9.06 -19.50
CA LEU A 115 3.33 8.34 -18.79
C LEU A 115 4.73 8.80 -19.21
N MET A 116 4.92 9.17 -20.47
CA MET A 116 6.18 9.74 -20.97
C MET A 116 6.45 11.12 -20.39
N SER A 117 5.45 11.97 -20.28
CA SER A 117 5.55 13.28 -19.63
C SER A 117 5.86 13.17 -18.12
N ASN A 118 5.42 12.08 -17.49
CA ASN A 118 5.66 11.75 -16.08
C ASN A 118 6.67 10.60 -15.92
N ARG A 119 7.65 10.48 -16.82
CA ARG A 119 8.56 9.34 -16.88
C ARG A 119 9.36 9.11 -15.59
N HIS A 120 9.72 10.16 -14.89
CA HIS A 120 10.40 10.09 -13.58
C HIS A 120 9.55 9.41 -12.49
N LEU A 121 8.20 9.40 -12.66
CA LEU A 121 7.24 8.78 -11.74
C LEU A 121 6.63 7.48 -12.29
N TRP A 122 6.81 7.17 -13.57
CA TRP A 122 6.07 6.11 -14.26
C TRP A 122 6.24 4.71 -13.68
N LEU A 123 7.33 4.45 -12.94
CA LEU A 123 7.55 3.19 -12.23
C LEU A 123 6.49 2.92 -11.14
N ARG A 124 5.73 3.94 -10.76
CA ARG A 124 4.58 3.79 -9.86
C ARG A 124 3.39 3.12 -10.56
N SER A 125 3.30 3.18 -11.89
CA SER A 125 2.29 2.44 -12.64
C SER A 125 2.59 0.94 -12.61
N LYS A 126 1.53 0.12 -12.40
CA LYS A 126 1.66 -1.34 -12.26
C LYS A 126 2.35 -1.98 -13.47
N ARG A 127 1.97 -1.54 -14.69
CA ARG A 127 2.51 -2.09 -15.94
C ARG A 127 4.00 -1.81 -16.09
N GLN A 128 4.42 -0.57 -15.86
CA GLN A 128 5.84 -0.18 -16.02
C GLN A 128 6.71 -0.83 -14.94
N ASN A 129 6.20 -0.94 -13.72
CA ASN A 129 6.89 -1.68 -12.65
C ASN A 129 7.09 -3.15 -13.04
N ALA A 130 6.04 -3.83 -13.54
CA ALA A 130 6.13 -5.21 -13.97
C ALA A 130 7.15 -5.40 -15.10
N ILE A 131 7.14 -4.53 -16.12
CA ILE A 131 8.12 -4.55 -17.22
C ILE A 131 9.55 -4.45 -16.70
N MET A 132 9.81 -3.53 -15.78
CA MET A 132 11.16 -3.34 -15.24
C MET A 132 11.61 -4.52 -14.36
N ARG A 133 10.68 -5.15 -13.63
CA ARG A 133 10.97 -6.38 -12.87
C ARG A 133 11.33 -7.55 -13.77
N VAL A 134 10.58 -7.76 -14.87
CA VAL A 134 10.89 -8.80 -15.86
C VAL A 134 12.26 -8.51 -16.51
N ARG A 135 12.48 -7.28 -16.94
CA ARG A 135 13.79 -6.85 -17.49
C ARG A 135 14.95 -7.14 -16.54
N HIS A 136 14.77 -6.83 -15.25
CA HIS A 136 15.78 -7.11 -14.23
C HIS A 136 16.12 -8.60 -14.14
N GLN A 137 15.11 -9.48 -14.18
CA GLN A 137 15.36 -10.93 -14.14
C GLN A 137 16.08 -11.43 -15.38
N ILE A 138 15.74 -10.91 -16.56
CA ILE A 138 16.45 -11.25 -17.81
C ILE A 138 17.93 -10.84 -17.72
N VAL A 139 18.19 -9.59 -17.33
CA VAL A 139 19.58 -9.10 -17.21
C VAL A 139 20.38 -9.87 -16.16
N LYS A 140 19.72 -10.32 -15.08
CA LYS A 140 20.39 -11.12 -14.05
C LYS A 140 20.70 -12.55 -14.51
N ALA A 141 19.97 -13.08 -15.48
CA ALA A 141 20.13 -14.45 -15.99
C ALA A 141 21.23 -14.57 -17.10
N ILE A 142 21.69 -13.45 -17.65
CA ILE A 142 22.77 -13.36 -18.64
C ILE A 142 24.12 -13.18 -17.93
#